data_38b63cebc6de97031efdb03e0aab9c52
#
_entry.id   38b63cebc6de97031efdb03e0aab9c52
#
_cell.length_a   1.000
_cell.length_b   1.000
_cell.length_c   1.000
_cell.angle_alpha   90.00
_cell.angle_beta   90.00
_cell.angle_gamma   90.00
#
_symmetry.space_group_name_H-M   'P 1'
#
loop_
_entity.id
_entity.type
_entity.pdbx_description
1 polymer ?
#
loop_
_entity_poly.entity_id
_entity_poly.type
_entity_poly.pdbx_seq_one_letter_code
_entity_poly.pdbx_strand_id
1 'polypeptide(L)'
;MGLPLPLHRLHLVRSLVVLVALAGCVSPLPDRFPPRAGAAGNHVVWVVSHGWHTGIVVARAEAQALLPALDGERASARYLEFGWGDIGYYTAPAESYGLMLAAAVASRGTVLHVVALDAPPAEAFPNAEVEAITVSDAGFRAMLARIAAAFRRDAAGGAIALGPGLYGASRFYRANGTYWAGYTCNTWVAATLRETGCPITPAYAMSAGNVMFQARRYCRVDLARARPAP
;
A
#
# COMPACT_ATOMS: atom_id res chain seq x y z
N MET A 1 -5.89 31.62 -42.58
CA MET A 1 -7.21 31.04 -42.34
C MET A 1 -7.07 29.53 -42.32
N GLY A 2 -7.02 28.93 -41.15
CA GLY A 2 -6.87 27.47 -41.00
C GLY A 2 -8.24 26.80 -41.10
N LEU A 3 -8.36 25.85 -42.02
CA LEU A 3 -9.56 25.03 -42.15
C LEU A 3 -9.78 24.22 -40.88
N PRO A 4 -10.99 24.18 -40.29
CA PRO A 4 -11.28 23.34 -39.15
C PRO A 4 -11.14 21.87 -39.54
N LEU A 5 -10.44 21.09 -38.71
CA LEU A 5 -10.32 19.65 -38.87
C LEU A 5 -11.72 19.00 -38.85
N PRO A 6 -12.03 18.10 -39.78
CA PRO A 6 -13.33 17.46 -39.84
C PRO A 6 -13.58 16.62 -38.56
N LEU A 7 -14.79 16.70 -38.01
CA LEU A 7 -15.22 16.14 -36.73
C LEU A 7 -14.81 14.67 -36.54
N HIS A 8 -14.84 13.85 -37.60
CA HIS A 8 -14.43 12.44 -37.54
C HIS A 8 -12.93 12.29 -37.21
N ARG A 9 -12.05 13.18 -37.66
CA ARG A 9 -10.62 13.15 -37.32
C ARG A 9 -10.40 13.53 -35.86
N LEU A 10 -11.22 14.44 -35.31
CA LEU A 10 -11.15 14.84 -33.91
C LEU A 10 -11.54 13.69 -32.99
N HIS A 11 -12.57 12.89 -33.34
CA HIS A 11 -12.96 11.69 -32.60
C HIS A 11 -11.90 10.61 -32.68
N LEU A 12 -11.29 10.41 -33.86
CA LEU A 12 -10.20 9.44 -34.04
C LEU A 12 -8.98 9.78 -33.17
N VAL A 13 -8.57 11.05 -33.15
CA VAL A 13 -7.46 11.52 -32.31
C VAL A 13 -7.78 11.37 -30.83
N ARG A 14 -8.99 11.72 -30.40
CA ARG A 14 -9.42 11.53 -29.00
C ARG A 14 -9.42 10.05 -28.60
N SER A 15 -9.94 9.17 -29.45
CA SER A 15 -9.96 7.71 -29.21
C SER A 15 -8.54 7.15 -29.16
N LEU A 16 -7.63 7.63 -30.02
CA LEU A 16 -6.24 7.21 -30.04
C LEU A 16 -5.49 7.68 -28.77
N VAL A 17 -5.73 8.92 -28.32
CA VAL A 17 -5.16 9.44 -27.08
C VAL A 17 -5.63 8.65 -25.87
N VAL A 18 -6.92 8.30 -25.82
CA VAL A 18 -7.48 7.47 -24.73
C VAL A 18 -6.89 6.06 -24.77
N LEU A 19 -6.74 5.45 -25.94
CA LEU A 19 -6.13 4.13 -26.12
C LEU A 19 -4.64 4.13 -25.72
N VAL A 20 -3.89 5.16 -26.10
CA VAL A 20 -2.48 5.32 -25.72
C VAL A 20 -2.34 5.56 -24.22
N ALA A 21 -3.22 6.36 -23.60
CA ALA A 21 -3.24 6.57 -22.16
C ALA A 21 -3.57 5.27 -21.40
N LEU A 22 -4.54 4.49 -21.90
CA LEU A 22 -4.88 3.18 -21.34
C LEU A 22 -3.74 2.16 -21.50
N ALA A 23 -3.07 2.13 -22.66
CA ALA A 23 -1.92 1.26 -22.91
C ALA A 23 -0.73 1.60 -22.00
N GLY A 24 -0.50 2.88 -21.69
CA GLY A 24 0.53 3.31 -20.74
C GLY A 24 0.28 2.81 -19.30
N CYS A 25 -0.99 2.57 -18.94
CA CYS A 25 -1.36 2.01 -17.63
C CYS A 25 -1.16 0.49 -17.53
N VAL A 26 -0.96 -0.21 -18.65
CA VAL A 26 -0.86 -1.68 -18.74
C VAL A 26 0.58 -2.15 -18.94
N SER A 27 1.57 -1.28 -18.83
CA SER A 27 2.97 -1.69 -18.96
C SER A 27 3.28 -2.82 -17.97
N PRO A 28 3.64 -4.02 -18.46
CA PRO A 28 4.08 -5.10 -17.58
C PRO A 28 5.29 -4.60 -16.78
N LEU A 29 5.21 -4.76 -15.47
CA LEU A 29 6.29 -4.39 -14.60
C LEU A 29 7.37 -5.44 -14.69
N PRO A 30 8.64 -5.06 -14.90
CA PRO A 30 9.71 -6.03 -14.76
C PRO A 30 9.61 -6.65 -13.37
N ASP A 31 9.66 -7.98 -13.30
CA ASP A 31 9.69 -8.72 -12.06
C ASP A 31 10.89 -8.26 -11.23
N ARG A 32 10.63 -7.41 -10.25
CA ARG A 32 11.61 -7.11 -9.22
C ARG A 32 11.52 -8.24 -8.22
N PHE A 33 12.60 -8.95 -8.03
CA PHE A 33 12.67 -10.05 -7.08
C PHE A 33 11.66 -11.19 -7.34
N PRO A 34 11.56 -11.73 -8.57
CA PRO A 34 10.70 -12.89 -8.77
C PRO A 34 11.11 -13.95 -7.74
N PRO A 35 10.17 -14.59 -7.05
CA PRO A 35 10.50 -15.72 -6.20
C PRO A 35 11.18 -16.75 -7.10
N ARG A 36 12.48 -16.95 -6.91
CA ARG A 36 13.21 -18.00 -7.62
C ARG A 36 12.61 -19.33 -7.22
N ALA A 37 12.40 -20.22 -8.17
CA ALA A 37 12.03 -21.59 -7.87
C ALA A 37 13.02 -22.15 -6.82
N GLY A 38 12.51 -22.53 -5.65
CA GLY A 38 13.32 -22.99 -4.52
C GLY A 38 13.74 -21.91 -3.50
N ALA A 39 13.55 -20.62 -3.74
CA ALA A 39 13.62 -19.62 -2.69
C ALA A 39 12.28 -19.58 -1.99
N ALA A 40 12.08 -20.42 -0.97
CA ALA A 40 10.99 -20.27 -0.05
C ALA A 40 11.08 -18.86 0.53
N GLY A 41 10.01 -18.08 0.44
CA GLY A 41 9.94 -16.82 1.14
C GLY A 41 9.99 -17.12 2.64
N ASN A 42 10.83 -16.40 3.38
CA ASN A 42 11.02 -16.63 4.81
C ASN A 42 10.11 -15.74 5.66
N HIS A 43 9.45 -14.76 5.03
CA HIS A 43 8.63 -13.77 5.73
C HIS A 43 7.17 -13.87 5.29
N VAL A 44 6.26 -13.67 6.24
CA VAL A 44 4.84 -13.54 5.95
C VAL A 44 4.41 -12.09 6.16
N VAL A 45 3.76 -11.52 5.16
CA VAL A 45 3.15 -10.21 5.17
C VAL A 45 1.65 -10.39 5.00
N TRP A 46 0.85 -9.62 5.73
CA TRP A 46 -0.61 -9.67 5.58
C TRP A 46 -1.11 -8.35 4.99
N VAL A 47 -2.11 -8.45 4.14
CA VAL A 47 -2.92 -7.33 3.68
C VAL A 47 -4.27 -7.45 4.35
N VAL A 48 -4.70 -6.39 5.00
CA VAL A 48 -6.00 -6.32 5.70
C VAL A 48 -6.87 -5.29 4.99
N SER A 49 -8.13 -5.66 4.72
CA SER A 49 -9.13 -4.76 4.16
C SER A 49 -10.13 -4.34 5.24
N HIS A 50 -10.18 -3.05 5.51
CA HIS A 50 -11.15 -2.42 6.40
C HIS A 50 -12.36 -1.84 5.64
N GLY A 51 -12.74 -2.48 4.52
CA GLY A 51 -13.84 -2.07 3.65
C GLY A 51 -13.41 -1.09 2.56
N TRP A 52 -13.19 0.16 2.89
CA TRP A 52 -12.75 1.20 1.92
C TRP A 52 -11.22 1.39 1.87
N HIS A 53 -10.51 0.95 2.90
CA HIS A 53 -9.07 1.12 3.10
C HIS A 53 -8.37 -0.22 3.28
N THR A 54 -7.09 -0.30 2.91
CA THR A 54 -6.24 -1.45 3.19
C THR A 54 -5.02 -1.07 4.00
N GLY A 55 -4.57 -2.01 4.86
CA GLY A 55 -3.34 -1.92 5.64
C GLY A 55 -2.38 -3.07 5.31
N ILE A 56 -1.09 -2.88 5.60
CA ILE A 56 -0.06 -3.92 5.55
C ILE A 56 0.33 -4.27 6.97
N VAL A 57 0.26 -5.55 7.31
CA VAL A 57 0.67 -6.06 8.62
C VAL A 57 1.93 -6.90 8.49
N VAL A 58 2.84 -6.72 9.42
CA VAL A 58 4.09 -7.50 9.53
C VAL A 58 4.33 -7.95 10.97
N ALA A 59 5.08 -9.00 11.17
CA ALA A 59 5.56 -9.39 12.49
C ALA A 59 6.50 -8.30 13.03
N ARG A 60 6.23 -7.79 14.24
CA ARG A 60 7.01 -6.69 14.83
C ARG A 60 8.49 -7.03 14.97
N ALA A 61 8.80 -8.24 15.44
CA ALA A 61 10.19 -8.67 15.65
C ALA A 61 11.02 -8.60 14.36
N GLU A 62 10.42 -8.85 13.21
CA GLU A 62 11.08 -8.79 11.91
C GLU A 62 11.23 -7.36 11.39
N ALA A 63 10.27 -6.49 11.74
CA ALA A 63 10.25 -5.10 11.27
C ALA A 63 11.12 -4.17 12.13
N GLN A 64 11.28 -4.44 13.42
CA GLN A 64 11.89 -3.53 14.39
C GLN A 64 13.31 -3.11 14.03
N ALA A 65 14.13 -4.03 13.52
CA ALA A 65 15.50 -3.72 13.10
C ALA A 65 15.58 -2.69 11.94
N LEU A 66 14.54 -2.61 11.13
CA LEU A 66 14.45 -1.75 9.95
C LEU A 66 13.58 -0.50 10.19
N LEU A 67 12.83 -0.47 11.30
CA LEU A 67 11.93 0.62 11.68
C LEU A 67 12.22 1.11 13.13
N PRO A 68 13.44 1.54 13.46
CA PRO A 68 13.81 1.95 14.83
C PRO A 68 13.00 3.15 15.34
N ALA A 69 12.36 3.90 14.43
CA ALA A 69 11.47 5.02 14.80
C ALA A 69 10.22 4.62 15.59
N LEU A 70 9.96 3.32 15.73
CA LEU A 70 8.82 2.76 16.46
C LEU A 70 9.21 2.15 17.81
N ASP A 71 10.45 2.38 18.26
CA ASP A 71 10.92 1.97 19.57
C ASP A 71 10.15 2.74 20.65
N GLY A 72 9.36 2.02 21.43
CA GLY A 72 8.60 2.56 22.56
C GLY A 72 7.08 2.48 22.41
N GLU A 73 6.53 2.34 21.21
CA GLU A 73 5.10 2.12 21.06
C GLU A 73 4.75 0.66 21.24
N ARG A 74 4.16 0.33 22.40
CA ARG A 74 3.77 -1.03 22.79
C ARG A 74 4.83 -2.08 22.46
N ALA A 75 5.91 -2.08 23.19
CA ALA A 75 6.99 -3.09 23.09
C ALA A 75 6.49 -4.55 23.13
N SER A 76 5.30 -4.77 23.70
CA SER A 76 4.64 -6.08 23.78
C SER A 76 3.90 -6.51 22.52
N ALA A 77 3.63 -5.60 21.57
CA ALA A 77 2.87 -5.94 20.37
C ALA A 77 3.62 -7.00 19.52
N ARG A 78 2.87 -7.96 19.01
CA ARG A 78 3.41 -9.03 18.16
C ARG A 78 3.44 -8.66 16.69
N TYR A 79 2.52 -7.78 16.26
CA TYR A 79 2.39 -7.34 14.88
C TYR A 79 2.21 -5.83 14.81
N LEU A 80 2.55 -5.25 13.66
CA LEU A 80 2.34 -3.85 13.34
C LEU A 80 1.58 -3.75 12.02
N GLU A 81 0.48 -3.00 12.02
CA GLU A 81 -0.24 -2.63 10.82
C GLU A 81 0.15 -1.22 10.40
N PHE A 82 0.35 -1.03 9.11
CA PHE A 82 0.68 0.25 8.48
C PHE A 82 -0.38 0.63 7.45
N GLY A 83 -1.03 1.77 7.68
CA GLY A 83 -1.88 2.45 6.72
C GLY A 83 -1.30 3.82 6.39
N TRP A 84 -1.50 4.30 5.16
CA TRP A 84 -1.08 5.62 4.72
C TRP A 84 -2.24 6.34 4.07
N GLY A 85 -2.36 7.66 4.25
CA GLY A 85 -3.40 8.43 3.62
C GLY A 85 -3.37 9.92 3.93
N ASP A 86 -4.43 10.63 3.51
CA ASP A 86 -4.59 12.07 3.75
C ASP A 86 -4.81 12.38 5.22
N ILE A 87 -4.12 13.42 5.73
CA ILE A 87 -4.20 13.82 7.13
C ILE A 87 -5.59 14.30 7.50
N GLY A 88 -6.24 15.10 6.64
CA GLY A 88 -7.55 15.68 6.93
C GLY A 88 -8.64 14.65 7.00
N TYR A 89 -8.57 13.61 6.12
CA TYR A 89 -9.52 12.52 6.12
C TYR A 89 -9.31 11.57 7.31
N TYR A 90 -8.07 11.15 7.57
CA TYR A 90 -7.75 10.19 8.63
C TYR A 90 -7.93 10.73 10.04
N THR A 91 -7.76 12.04 10.24
CA THR A 91 -7.94 12.67 11.57
C THR A 91 -9.32 13.26 11.78
N ALA A 92 -10.23 13.08 10.82
CA ALA A 92 -11.61 13.55 10.95
C ALA A 92 -12.38 12.73 12.00
N PRO A 93 -13.25 13.37 12.80
CA PRO A 93 -14.04 12.67 13.81
C PRO A 93 -15.11 11.74 13.25
N ALA A 94 -15.42 11.85 11.94
CA ALA A 94 -16.35 10.98 11.23
C ALA A 94 -15.95 10.86 9.76
N GLU A 95 -16.22 9.72 9.16
CA GLU A 95 -16.05 9.51 7.74
C GLU A 95 -16.97 10.45 6.93
N SER A 96 -16.42 11.12 5.92
CA SER A 96 -17.16 12.04 5.07
C SER A 96 -16.69 11.93 3.62
N TYR A 97 -17.64 11.70 2.72
CA TYR A 97 -17.39 11.75 1.28
C TYR A 97 -16.83 13.11 0.83
N GLY A 98 -17.26 14.20 1.48
CA GLY A 98 -16.75 15.54 1.20
C GLY A 98 -15.27 15.69 1.54
N LEU A 99 -14.82 15.13 2.66
CA LEU A 99 -13.41 15.12 3.04
C LEU A 99 -12.58 14.22 2.12
N MET A 100 -13.11 13.08 1.68
CA MET A 100 -12.46 12.21 0.73
C MET A 100 -12.23 12.89 -0.61
N LEU A 101 -13.24 13.62 -1.12
CA LEU A 101 -13.12 14.40 -2.36
C LEU A 101 -12.15 15.58 -2.18
N ALA A 102 -12.20 16.28 -1.04
CA ALA A 102 -11.26 17.35 -0.73
C ALA A 102 -9.82 16.84 -0.68
N ALA A 103 -9.57 15.69 -0.05
CA ALA A 103 -8.28 15.03 -0.02
C ALA A 103 -7.76 14.69 -1.42
N ALA A 104 -8.65 14.20 -2.30
CA ALA A 104 -8.31 13.83 -3.67
C ALA A 104 -7.87 15.02 -4.55
N VAL A 105 -8.32 16.23 -4.22
CA VAL A 105 -8.06 17.46 -5.00
C VAL A 105 -7.04 18.37 -4.33
N ALA A 106 -7.07 18.48 -3.00
CA ALA A 106 -6.30 19.48 -2.24
C ALA A 106 -5.84 18.92 -0.87
N SER A 107 -5.09 17.82 -0.89
CA SER A 107 -4.51 17.25 0.33
C SER A 107 -3.60 18.24 1.05
N ARG A 108 -3.79 18.37 2.36
CA ARG A 108 -2.96 19.22 3.23
C ARG A 108 -1.74 18.50 3.80
N GLY A 109 -1.50 17.28 3.39
CA GLY A 109 -0.42 16.43 3.83
C GLY A 109 -0.89 15.00 4.11
N THR A 110 0.04 14.15 4.46
CA THR A 110 -0.21 12.72 4.64
C THR A 110 0.23 12.24 6.02
N VAL A 111 -0.38 11.14 6.43
CA VAL A 111 -0.08 10.44 7.68
C VAL A 111 0.14 8.95 7.43
N LEU A 112 0.98 8.35 8.27
CA LEU A 112 1.00 6.93 8.53
C LEU A 112 0.18 6.65 9.79
N HIS A 113 -0.73 5.71 9.70
CA HIS A 113 -1.44 5.10 10.81
C HIS A 113 -0.74 3.81 11.17
N VAL A 114 -0.19 3.72 12.37
CA VAL A 114 0.50 2.53 12.87
C VAL A 114 -0.33 1.93 13.99
N VAL A 115 -0.74 0.67 13.83
CA VAL A 115 -1.54 -0.06 14.82
C VAL A 115 -0.71 -1.22 15.37
N ALA A 116 -0.63 -1.28 16.69
CA ALA A 116 0.01 -2.37 17.41
C ALA A 116 -1.02 -3.48 17.69
N LEU A 117 -0.73 -4.72 17.29
CA LEU A 117 -1.61 -5.86 17.45
C LEU A 117 -0.94 -6.92 18.31
N ASP A 118 -1.70 -7.44 19.28
CA ASP A 118 -1.23 -8.51 20.18
C ASP A 118 -1.57 -9.92 19.66
N ALA A 119 -2.41 -10.02 18.64
CA ALA A 119 -2.85 -11.26 18.00
C ALA A 119 -2.58 -11.23 16.48
N PRO A 120 -2.58 -12.38 15.81
CA PRO A 120 -2.51 -12.45 14.35
C PRO A 120 -3.63 -11.63 13.69
N PRO A 121 -3.40 -11.05 12.49
CA PRO A 121 -4.38 -10.14 11.87
C PRO A 121 -5.80 -10.70 11.72
N ALA A 122 -5.94 -11.99 11.43
CA ALA A 122 -7.26 -12.62 11.29
C ALA A 122 -8.02 -12.72 12.63
N GLU A 123 -7.31 -12.79 13.76
CA GLU A 123 -7.92 -12.76 15.09
C GLU A 123 -8.16 -11.34 15.57
N ALA A 124 -7.22 -10.42 15.26
CA ALA A 124 -7.33 -9.01 15.63
C ALA A 124 -8.48 -8.31 14.88
N PHE A 125 -8.76 -8.75 13.64
CA PHE A 125 -9.78 -8.18 12.76
C PHE A 125 -10.74 -9.24 12.23
N PRO A 126 -11.60 -9.85 13.08
CA PRO A 126 -12.44 -10.99 12.69
C PRO A 126 -13.46 -10.68 11.59
N ASN A 127 -13.77 -9.42 11.37
CA ASN A 127 -14.72 -8.97 10.33
C ASN A 127 -14.01 -8.40 9.09
N ALA A 128 -12.68 -8.35 9.09
CA ALA A 128 -11.90 -7.86 7.96
C ALA A 128 -11.50 -9.01 7.02
N GLU A 129 -11.34 -8.71 5.75
CA GLU A 129 -10.70 -9.63 4.82
C GLU A 129 -9.19 -9.55 5.00
N VAL A 130 -8.55 -10.69 5.26
CA VAL A 130 -7.10 -10.80 5.50
C VAL A 130 -6.48 -11.74 4.48
N GLU A 131 -5.44 -11.29 3.80
CA GLU A 131 -4.67 -12.09 2.85
C GLU A 131 -3.22 -12.20 3.31
N ALA A 132 -2.72 -13.42 3.43
CA ALA A 132 -1.32 -13.71 3.79
C ALA A 132 -0.48 -13.93 2.53
N ILE A 133 0.66 -13.28 2.45
CA ILE A 133 1.59 -13.32 1.32
C ILE A 133 2.96 -13.72 1.83
N THR A 134 3.56 -14.75 1.25
CA THR A 134 4.94 -15.14 1.54
C THR A 134 5.89 -14.38 0.63
N VAL A 135 6.91 -13.75 1.20
CA VAL A 135 7.85 -12.89 0.49
C VAL A 135 9.30 -13.27 0.80
N SER A 136 10.22 -13.02 -0.13
CA SER A 136 11.65 -13.25 0.08
C SER A 136 12.27 -12.22 1.02
N ASP A 137 13.43 -12.50 1.61
CA ASP A 137 14.18 -11.56 2.43
C ASP A 137 14.44 -10.23 1.69
N ALA A 138 14.82 -10.29 0.42
CA ALA A 138 15.08 -9.10 -0.38
C ALA A 138 13.82 -8.27 -0.59
N GLY A 139 12.70 -8.92 -0.93
CA GLY A 139 11.40 -8.26 -1.10
C GLY A 139 10.86 -7.68 0.22
N PHE A 140 11.01 -8.41 1.32
CA PHE A 140 10.61 -7.94 2.65
C PHE A 140 11.38 -6.68 3.06
N ARG A 141 12.72 -6.69 2.91
CA ARG A 141 13.55 -5.50 3.19
C ARG A 141 13.20 -4.31 2.29
N ALA A 142 12.97 -4.54 1.00
CA ALA A 142 12.57 -3.46 0.08
C ALA A 142 11.22 -2.84 0.48
N MET A 143 10.26 -3.66 0.85
CA MET A 143 8.96 -3.21 1.35
C MET A 143 9.11 -2.40 2.64
N LEU A 144 9.86 -2.89 3.62
CA LEU A 144 10.09 -2.16 4.88
C LEU A 144 10.86 -0.86 4.66
N ALA A 145 11.83 -0.83 3.75
CA ALA A 145 12.53 0.41 3.38
C ALA A 145 11.57 1.44 2.81
N ARG A 146 10.59 1.03 1.98
CA ARG A 146 9.55 1.91 1.49
C ARG A 146 8.64 2.42 2.62
N ILE A 147 8.24 1.57 3.55
CA ILE A 147 7.46 1.98 4.73
C ILE A 147 8.28 2.97 5.57
N ALA A 148 9.56 2.68 5.83
CA ALA A 148 10.46 3.56 6.57
C ALA A 148 10.63 4.95 5.91
N ALA A 149 10.73 4.98 4.58
CA ALA A 149 10.82 6.22 3.80
C ALA A 149 9.52 7.04 3.81
N ALA A 150 8.39 6.41 4.09
CA ALA A 150 7.12 7.11 4.22
C ALA A 150 7.00 7.92 5.52
N PHE A 151 7.76 7.62 6.56
CA PHE A 151 7.80 8.45 7.77
C PHE A 151 8.52 9.77 7.49
N ARG A 152 7.86 10.88 7.81
CA ARG A 152 8.52 12.17 7.89
C ARG A 152 9.30 12.25 9.19
N ARG A 153 10.56 12.64 9.09
CA ARG A 153 11.49 12.68 10.23
C ARG A 153 11.74 14.13 10.67
N ASP A 154 11.96 14.31 11.96
CA ASP A 154 12.45 15.57 12.53
C ASP A 154 13.97 15.74 12.29
N ALA A 155 14.51 16.82 12.82
CA ALA A 155 15.94 17.14 12.70
C ALA A 155 16.86 16.13 13.41
N ALA A 156 16.35 15.39 14.40
CA ALA A 156 17.08 14.34 15.12
C ALA A 156 16.92 12.96 14.43
N GLY A 157 16.19 12.88 13.32
CA GLY A 157 15.94 11.64 12.60
C GLY A 157 14.76 10.81 13.15
N GLY A 158 14.05 11.28 14.17
CA GLY A 158 12.89 10.65 14.78
C GLY A 158 11.63 10.76 13.91
N ALA A 159 10.72 9.81 14.01
CA ALA A 159 9.41 9.92 13.36
C ALA A 159 8.53 10.95 14.09
N ILE A 160 7.91 11.86 13.34
CA ILE A 160 7.08 12.92 13.91
C ILE A 160 5.70 12.36 14.27
N ALA A 161 5.48 12.06 15.55
CA ALA A 161 4.19 11.62 16.07
C ALA A 161 3.17 12.77 16.12
N LEU A 162 1.91 12.49 15.76
CA LEU A 162 0.84 13.48 15.73
C LEU A 162 -0.20 13.29 16.84
N GLY A 163 -0.39 12.05 17.31
CA GLY A 163 -1.38 11.73 18.34
C GLY A 163 -1.95 10.32 18.19
N PRO A 164 -2.99 9.98 18.98
CA PRO A 164 -3.65 8.69 18.91
C PRO A 164 -4.17 8.38 17.50
N GLY A 165 -4.17 7.10 17.11
CA GLY A 165 -4.74 6.64 15.86
C GLY A 165 -6.25 6.42 15.92
N LEU A 166 -6.82 5.84 14.86
CA LEU A 166 -8.27 5.67 14.71
C LEU A 166 -8.85 4.58 15.61
N TYR A 167 -8.13 3.50 15.84
CA TYR A 167 -8.61 2.35 16.60
C TYR A 167 -7.48 1.62 17.32
N GLY A 168 -7.87 0.92 18.37
CA GLY A 168 -6.96 0.09 19.14
C GLY A 168 -5.78 0.87 19.72
N ALA A 169 -4.68 0.17 19.83
CA ALA A 169 -3.42 0.76 20.26
C ALA A 169 -2.67 1.29 19.05
N SER A 170 -3.03 2.48 18.64
CA SER A 170 -2.48 3.05 17.41
C SER A 170 -2.08 4.50 17.56
N ARG A 171 -1.26 4.95 16.61
CA ARG A 171 -0.78 6.33 16.54
C ARG A 171 -0.66 6.79 15.09
N PHE A 172 -0.90 8.08 14.88
CA PHE A 172 -0.58 8.76 13.65
C PHE A 172 0.82 9.35 13.68
N TYR A 173 1.51 9.20 12.56
CA TYR A 173 2.79 9.85 12.28
C TYR A 173 2.68 10.70 11.04
N ARG A 174 3.37 11.84 11.01
CA ARG A 174 3.47 12.63 9.79
C ARG A 174 4.18 11.82 8.71
N ALA A 175 3.62 11.82 7.50
CA ALA A 175 4.16 11.05 6.39
C ALA A 175 4.70 11.94 5.27
N ASN A 176 5.54 11.32 4.44
CA ASN A 176 5.98 11.85 3.15
C ASN A 176 5.05 11.39 2.04
N GLY A 177 5.10 12.09 0.91
CA GLY A 177 4.27 11.83 -0.25
C GLY A 177 3.06 12.76 -0.34
N THR A 178 2.38 12.73 -1.47
CA THR A 178 1.21 13.55 -1.76
C THR A 178 0.03 12.64 -2.06
N TYR A 179 -1.07 12.82 -1.34
CA TYR A 179 -2.33 12.16 -1.60
C TYR A 179 -3.08 12.91 -2.70
N TRP A 180 -3.62 12.20 -3.67
CA TRP A 180 -4.45 12.74 -4.74
C TRP A 180 -5.28 11.63 -5.40
N ALA A 181 -6.22 11.96 -6.28
CA ALA A 181 -7.14 11.01 -6.89
C ALA A 181 -6.47 9.81 -7.58
N GLY A 182 -5.27 9.97 -8.14
CA GLY A 182 -4.49 8.88 -8.76
C GLY A 182 -3.51 8.18 -7.81
N TYR A 183 -3.35 8.66 -6.57
CA TYR A 183 -2.48 8.04 -5.56
C TYR A 183 -3.12 8.10 -4.17
N THR A 184 -3.90 7.10 -3.87
CA THR A 184 -4.70 6.96 -2.64
C THR A 184 -4.05 6.03 -1.61
N CYS A 185 -4.70 5.80 -0.48
CA CYS A 185 -4.31 4.81 0.51
C CYS A 185 -4.11 3.41 -0.11
N ASN A 186 -5.06 2.96 -0.91
CA ASN A 186 -5.02 1.66 -1.56
C ASN A 186 -3.91 1.57 -2.61
N THR A 187 -3.69 2.64 -3.37
CA THR A 187 -2.58 2.73 -4.33
C THR A 187 -1.23 2.66 -3.62
N TRP A 188 -1.10 3.30 -2.44
CA TRP A 188 0.11 3.25 -1.63
C TRP A 188 0.40 1.83 -1.13
N VAL A 189 -0.63 1.10 -0.64
CA VAL A 189 -0.50 -0.30 -0.22
C VAL A 189 -0.06 -1.17 -1.40
N ALA A 190 -0.70 -1.04 -2.55
CA ALA A 190 -0.32 -1.78 -3.75
C ALA A 190 1.12 -1.48 -4.19
N ALA A 191 1.53 -0.19 -4.18
CA ALA A 191 2.90 0.20 -4.48
C ALA A 191 3.91 -0.35 -3.46
N THR A 192 3.51 -0.48 -2.21
CA THR A 192 4.35 -1.06 -1.15
C THR A 192 4.47 -2.57 -1.28
N LEU A 193 3.38 -3.26 -1.59
CA LEU A 193 3.41 -4.70 -1.92
C LEU A 193 4.25 -5.00 -3.15
N ARG A 194 4.27 -4.11 -4.13
CA ARG A 194 5.09 -4.28 -5.33
C ARG A 194 6.59 -4.35 -5.01
N GLU A 195 7.06 -3.69 -3.97
CA GLU A 195 8.46 -3.79 -3.54
C GLU A 195 8.83 -5.20 -3.06
N THR A 196 7.85 -6.03 -2.69
CA THR A 196 8.10 -7.44 -2.35
C THR A 196 8.42 -8.32 -3.56
N GLY A 197 8.24 -7.80 -4.78
CA GLY A 197 8.27 -8.56 -6.03
C GLY A 197 6.89 -9.05 -6.48
N CYS A 198 5.83 -8.74 -5.73
CA CYS A 198 4.47 -9.04 -6.14
C CYS A 198 4.11 -8.24 -7.41
N PRO A 199 3.66 -8.89 -8.51
CA PRO A 199 3.36 -8.22 -9.78
C PRO A 199 2.00 -7.50 -9.75
N ILE A 200 1.72 -6.76 -8.68
CA ILE A 200 0.54 -5.91 -8.51
C ILE A 200 0.70 -4.61 -9.29
N THR A 201 -0.38 -4.11 -9.87
CA THR A 201 -0.42 -2.84 -10.62
C THR A 201 -1.08 -1.75 -9.75
N PRO A 202 -0.29 -0.84 -9.14
CA PRO A 202 -0.84 0.19 -8.25
C PRO A 202 -1.90 1.07 -8.89
N ALA A 203 -1.76 1.41 -10.19
CA ALA A 203 -2.73 2.24 -10.91
C ALA A 203 -4.16 1.66 -10.91
N TYR A 204 -4.31 0.35 -10.77
CA TYR A 204 -5.62 -0.30 -10.67
C TYR A 204 -6.12 -0.44 -9.23
N ALA A 205 -5.26 -0.21 -8.25
CA ALA A 205 -5.57 -0.37 -6.83
C ALA A 205 -6.30 0.85 -6.25
N MET A 206 -7.36 1.31 -6.92
CA MET A 206 -8.14 2.48 -6.49
C MET A 206 -9.12 2.15 -5.35
N SER A 207 -9.45 0.89 -5.14
CA SER A 207 -10.32 0.41 -4.06
C SER A 207 -9.66 -0.71 -3.27
N ALA A 208 -10.08 -0.90 -2.02
CA ALA A 208 -9.63 -2.00 -1.18
C ALA A 208 -9.91 -3.36 -1.83
N GLY A 209 -11.09 -3.56 -2.41
CA GLY A 209 -11.45 -4.79 -3.12
C GLY A 209 -10.51 -5.11 -4.29
N ASN A 210 -10.01 -4.09 -5.02
CA ASN A 210 -9.05 -4.30 -6.09
C ASN A 210 -7.66 -4.66 -5.56
N VAL A 211 -7.21 -4.05 -4.45
CA VAL A 211 -5.96 -4.47 -3.78
C VAL A 211 -6.04 -5.93 -3.37
N MET A 212 -7.13 -6.33 -2.69
CA MET A 212 -7.33 -7.71 -2.22
C MET A 212 -7.41 -8.70 -3.39
N PHE A 213 -8.12 -8.34 -4.46
CA PHE A 213 -8.17 -9.16 -5.68
C PHE A 213 -6.77 -9.40 -6.28
N GLN A 214 -5.99 -8.31 -6.46
CA GLN A 214 -4.64 -8.41 -7.01
C GLN A 214 -3.70 -9.20 -6.08
N ALA A 215 -3.77 -8.96 -4.75
CA ALA A 215 -2.99 -9.67 -3.76
C ALA A 215 -3.24 -11.18 -3.84
N ARG A 216 -4.49 -11.61 -3.83
CA ARG A 216 -4.86 -13.03 -3.97
C ARG A 216 -4.43 -13.63 -5.30
N ARG A 217 -4.60 -12.88 -6.38
CA ARG A 217 -4.41 -13.41 -7.75
C ARG A 217 -2.94 -13.49 -8.15
N TYR A 218 -2.13 -12.52 -7.69
CA TYR A 218 -0.79 -12.33 -8.22
C TYR A 218 0.32 -12.45 -7.18
N CYS A 219 0.05 -12.20 -5.89
CA CYS A 219 1.09 -12.21 -4.86
C CYS A 219 1.22 -13.56 -4.17
N ARG A 220 0.27 -14.48 -4.33
CA ARG A 220 0.44 -15.85 -3.83
C ARG A 220 1.52 -16.55 -4.65
N VAL A 221 2.58 -16.96 -3.99
CA VAL A 221 3.53 -17.89 -4.60
C VAL A 221 2.81 -19.22 -4.74
N ASP A 222 2.52 -19.61 -5.97
CA ASP A 222 1.99 -20.93 -6.29
C ASP A 222 3.13 -21.95 -6.10
N LEU A 223 3.27 -22.46 -4.88
CA LEU A 223 4.27 -23.48 -4.53
C LEU A 223 4.16 -24.73 -5.42
N ALA A 224 3.01 -24.94 -6.07
CA ALA A 224 2.81 -26.01 -7.02
C ALA A 224 3.54 -25.77 -8.37
N ARG A 225 3.76 -24.50 -8.75
CA ARG A 225 4.51 -24.14 -9.97
C ARG A 225 6.03 -24.03 -9.75
N ALA A 226 6.47 -24.03 -8.49
CA ALA A 226 7.88 -23.97 -8.11
C ALA A 226 8.57 -25.35 -8.11
N ARG A 227 7.89 -26.43 -8.56
CA ARG A 227 8.56 -27.72 -8.76
C ARG A 227 9.53 -27.60 -9.94
N PRO A 228 10.82 -27.93 -9.74
CA PRO A 228 11.74 -28.06 -10.87
C PRO A 228 11.17 -29.09 -11.83
N ALA A 229 11.25 -28.80 -13.13
CA ALA A 229 11.01 -29.78 -14.15
C ALA A 229 11.95 -30.99 -13.95
N PRO A 230 11.47 -32.22 -14.15
CA PRO A 230 12.25 -33.41 -13.93
C PRO A 230 13.51 -33.46 -14.82
#